data_15aa47ee12ca777c89281f6b17a4fce7
#
_entry.id   15aa47ee12ca777c89281f6b17a4fce7
#
_cell.length_a   1.000
_cell.length_b   1.000
_cell.length_c   1.000
_cell.angle_alpha   90.00
_cell.angle_beta   90.00
_cell.angle_gamma   90.00
#
_symmetry.space_group_name_H-M   'P 1'
#
loop_
_entity.id
_entity.type
_entity.pdbx_description
1 polymer ?
#
loop_
_entity_poly.entity_id
_entity_poly.type
_entity_poly.pdbx_seq_one_letter_code
_entity_poly.pdbx_strand_id
1 'polypeptide(L)' 'MNRHDPFPPAGTEAQIRFLDGDFRVLRPGSLIRCAVTGEPIPLDELRYWSVDLQEAYSSPGAALARLERKG' A
#
# COMPACT_ATOMS: atom_id res chain seq x y z
N MET A 1 -23.00 8.30 13.99
CA MET A 1 -23.73 7.99 12.86
C MET A 1 -23.19 6.80 12.13
N ASN A 2 -23.99 5.83 11.95
CA ASN A 2 -23.56 4.60 11.36
C ASN A 2 -23.97 4.48 9.94
N ARG A 3 -23.06 3.98 9.13
CA ARG A 3 -23.34 3.72 7.80
C ARG A 3 -23.13 2.32 7.52
N HIS A 4 -24.04 1.70 6.88
CA HIS A 4 -23.92 0.30 6.55
C HIS A 4 -23.75 0.15 5.06
N ASP A 5 -22.72 0.78 4.57
CA ASP A 5 -22.43 0.68 3.15
C ASP A 5 -21.93 -0.69 2.84
N PRO A 6 -22.36 -1.28 1.75
CA PRO A 6 -21.83 -2.58 1.33
C PRO A 6 -20.41 -2.50 0.82
N PHE A 7 -19.92 -1.30 0.54
CA PHE A 7 -18.57 -1.11 0.02
C PHE A 7 -17.76 -0.31 1.01
N PRO A 8 -16.44 -0.52 1.08
CA PRO A 8 -15.62 0.31 1.94
C PRO A 8 -15.68 1.76 1.49
N PRO A 9 -15.65 2.71 2.43
CA PRO A 9 -15.62 4.12 2.06
C PRO A 9 -14.39 4.44 1.24
N ALA A 10 -14.48 5.49 0.44
CA ALA A 10 -13.32 5.97 -0.29
C ALA A 10 -12.23 6.31 0.70
N GLY A 11 -11.01 5.92 0.41
CA GLY A 11 -9.88 6.17 1.30
C GLY A 11 -9.64 5.10 2.34
N THR A 12 -10.44 4.04 2.31
CA THR A 12 -10.21 2.93 3.23
C THR A 12 -8.93 2.19 2.84
N GLU A 13 -8.06 1.99 3.79
CA GLU A 13 -6.80 1.31 3.55
C GLU A 13 -7.01 -0.18 3.47
N ALA A 14 -6.48 -0.79 2.41
CA ALA A 14 -6.54 -2.23 2.25
C ALA A 14 -5.43 -2.89 3.04
N GLN A 15 -5.62 -4.15 3.36
CA GLN A 15 -4.57 -4.95 3.94
C GLN A 15 -4.04 -5.87 2.86
N ILE A 16 -2.75 -5.81 2.61
CA ILE A 16 -2.14 -6.43 1.45
C ILE A 16 -0.97 -7.30 1.87
N ARG A 17 -0.84 -8.44 1.23
CA ARG A 17 0.35 -9.25 1.33
C ARG A 17 1.12 -9.10 0.03
N PHE A 18 2.36 -8.66 0.13
CA PHE A 18 3.20 -8.41 -1.04
C PHE A 18 3.98 -9.65 -1.40
N LEU A 19 3.98 -9.97 -2.68
CA LEU A 19 4.67 -11.14 -3.21
C LEU A 19 5.59 -10.68 -4.32
N ASP A 20 6.41 -11.59 -4.81
CA ASP A 20 7.29 -11.33 -5.93
C ASP A 20 6.44 -11.10 -7.17
N GLY A 21 6.43 -9.87 -7.66
CA GLY A 21 5.72 -9.54 -8.88
C GLY A 21 4.21 -9.50 -8.78
N ASP A 22 3.68 -9.62 -7.56
CA ASP A 22 2.22 -9.61 -7.40
C ASP A 22 1.88 -9.28 -5.95
N PHE A 23 0.61 -9.09 -5.67
CA PHE A 23 0.16 -8.90 -4.30
C PHE A 23 -1.22 -9.51 -4.13
N ARG A 24 -1.57 -9.79 -2.88
CA ARG A 24 -2.88 -10.31 -2.54
C ARG A 24 -3.56 -9.39 -1.57
N VAL A 25 -4.85 -9.15 -1.79
CA VAL A 25 -5.63 -8.32 -0.89
C VAL A 25 -6.19 -9.21 0.21
N LEU A 26 -5.74 -8.97 1.43
CA LEU A 26 -6.20 -9.74 2.59
C LEU A 26 -7.46 -9.14 3.16
N ARG A 27 -7.55 -7.81 3.14
CA ARG A 27 -8.73 -7.11 3.58
C ARG A 27 -9.03 -6.01 2.58
N PRO A 28 -10.27 -5.89 2.09
CA PRO A 28 -10.59 -4.94 1.03
C PRO A 28 -10.37 -3.51 1.45
N GLY A 29 -10.07 -2.69 0.47
CA GLY A 29 -9.89 -1.27 0.62
C GLY A 29 -9.61 -0.67 -0.74
N SER A 30 -9.49 0.64 -0.80
CA SER A 30 -9.27 1.33 -2.07
C SER A 30 -7.82 1.73 -2.27
N LEU A 31 -7.03 1.74 -1.20
CA LEU A 31 -5.66 2.22 -1.29
C LEU A 31 -4.79 1.56 -0.23
N ILE A 32 -3.50 1.79 -0.37
CA ILE A 32 -2.54 1.48 0.68
C ILE A 32 -1.62 2.69 0.80
N ARG A 33 -0.96 2.85 1.93
CA ARG A 33 -0.11 4.01 2.17
C ARG A 33 1.34 3.70 1.89
N CYS A 34 2.04 4.68 1.33
CA CYS A 34 3.48 4.59 1.15
C CYS A 34 4.16 4.57 2.50
N ALA A 35 5.09 3.64 2.68
CA ALA A 35 5.79 3.50 3.95
C ALA A 35 6.74 4.65 4.22
N VAL A 36 7.14 5.38 3.19
CA VAL A 36 8.11 6.47 3.34
C VAL A 36 7.42 7.82 3.43
N THR A 37 6.47 8.08 2.53
CA THR A 37 5.87 9.40 2.44
C THR A 37 4.50 9.49 3.10
N GLY A 38 3.84 8.35 3.32
CA GLY A 38 2.49 8.34 3.85
C GLY A 38 1.44 8.65 2.81
N GLU A 39 1.83 8.84 1.57
CA GLU A 39 0.88 9.16 0.51
C GLU A 39 -0.02 7.98 0.20
N PRO A 40 -1.29 8.24 -0.12
CA PRO A 40 -2.17 7.17 -0.51
C PRO A 40 -1.83 6.67 -1.91
N ILE A 41 -1.84 5.36 -2.07
CA ILE A 41 -1.56 4.72 -3.34
C ILE A 41 -2.79 3.91 -3.71
N PRO A 42 -3.55 4.32 -4.73
CA PRO A 42 -4.67 3.48 -5.18
C PRO A 42 -4.15 2.11 -5.58
N LEU A 43 -4.93 1.07 -5.30
CA LEU A 43 -4.44 -0.28 -5.55
C LEU A 43 -4.12 -0.53 -7.01
N ASP A 44 -4.86 0.11 -7.92
CA ASP A 44 -4.60 -0.06 -9.35
C ASP A 44 -3.34 0.68 -9.80
N GLU A 45 -2.76 1.50 -8.91
CA GLU A 45 -1.51 2.20 -9.22
C GLU A 45 -0.34 1.66 -8.40
N LEU A 46 -0.56 0.63 -7.63
CA LEU A 46 0.49 0.07 -6.79
C LEU A 46 1.49 -0.69 -7.65
N ARG A 47 2.74 -0.25 -7.64
CA ARG A 47 3.77 -0.81 -8.48
C ARG A 47 5.07 -1.13 -7.76
N TYR A 48 5.31 -0.48 -6.62
CA TYR A 48 6.58 -0.62 -5.93
C TYR A 48 6.33 -1.08 -4.51
N TRP A 49 6.99 -2.15 -4.11
CA TRP A 49 6.85 -2.65 -2.74
C TRP A 49 8.07 -3.49 -2.38
N SER A 50 8.20 -3.78 -1.10
CA SER A 50 9.23 -4.68 -0.60
C SER A 50 8.56 -5.93 -0.03
N VAL A 51 8.96 -7.08 -0.53
CA VAL A 51 8.47 -8.35 0.00
C VAL A 51 9.06 -8.58 1.39
N ASP A 52 10.32 -8.27 1.57
CA ASP A 52 10.98 -8.47 2.86
C ASP A 52 10.35 -7.63 3.95
N LEU A 53 10.06 -6.36 3.65
CA LEU A 53 9.52 -5.45 4.64
C LEU A 53 8.00 -5.41 4.63
N GLN A 54 7.38 -5.99 3.60
CA GLN A 54 5.93 -5.99 3.45
C GLN A 54 5.37 -4.58 3.50
N GLU A 55 5.92 -3.72 2.67
CA GLU A 55 5.45 -2.33 2.58
C GLU A 55 5.46 -1.86 1.15
N ALA A 56 4.64 -0.84 0.90
CA ALA A 56 4.47 -0.26 -0.42
C ALA A 56 5.16 1.09 -0.51
N TYR A 57 5.49 1.49 -1.74
CA TYR A 57 6.13 2.77 -2.00
C TYR A 57 5.40 3.47 -3.13
N SER A 58 5.26 4.78 -3.00
CA SER A 58 4.54 5.56 -3.99
C SER A 58 5.36 5.83 -5.25
N SER A 59 6.67 5.65 -5.18
CA SER A 59 7.53 5.96 -6.31
C SER A 59 8.85 5.19 -6.18
N PRO A 60 9.62 5.09 -7.28
CA PRO A 60 10.96 4.51 -7.17
C PRO A 60 11.84 5.31 -6.22
N GLY A 61 11.66 6.63 -6.17
CA GLY A 61 12.42 7.45 -5.24
C GLY A 61 12.14 7.11 -3.80
N ALA A 62 10.87 6.86 -3.47
CA ALA A 62 10.52 6.46 -2.11
C ALA A 62 11.12 5.10 -1.77
N ALA A 63 11.09 4.16 -2.71
CA ALA A 63 11.68 2.86 -2.49
C ALA A 63 13.17 2.98 -2.25
N LEU A 64 13.85 3.79 -3.03
CA LEU A 64 15.28 3.98 -2.89
C LEU A 64 15.60 4.65 -1.55
N ALA A 65 14.82 5.64 -1.16
CA ALA A 65 15.02 6.31 0.11
C ALA A 65 14.91 5.33 1.27
N ARG A 66 13.96 4.40 1.17
CA ARG A 66 13.80 3.40 2.22
C ARG A 66 15.02 2.50 2.31
N LEU A 67 15.53 2.08 1.18
CA LEU A 67 16.70 1.23 1.17
C LEU A 67 17.91 1.95 1.74
N GLU A 68 18.08 3.21 1.43
CA GLU A 68 19.20 3.98 1.93
C GLU A 68 19.13 4.20 3.43
N ARG A 69 17.92 4.30 3.98
CA ARG A 69 17.77 4.57 5.39
C ARG A 69 17.74 3.31 6.22
N LYS A 70 17.82 2.22 5.56
CA LYS A 70 17.74 0.96 6.22
C LYS A 70 18.93 0.67 7.11
N GLY A 71 20.02 1.18 6.85
CA GLY A 71 21.28 0.88 7.50
C GLY A 71 21.27 0.82 8.99
#